data_6e828937e1f1c89ad665bba8ce0c208a
#
_entry.id   6e828937e1f1c89ad665bba8ce0c208a
#
_cell.length_a   1.000
_cell.length_b   1.000
_cell.length_c   1.000
_cell.angle_alpha   90.00
_cell.angle_beta   90.00
_cell.angle_gamma   90.00
#
_symmetry.space_group_name_H-M   'P 1'
#
loop_
_entity.id
_entity.type
_entity.pdbx_description
1 polymer ?
#
loop_
_entity_poly.entity_id
_entity_poly.type
_entity_poly.pdbx_seq_one_letter_code
_entity_poly.pdbx_strand_id
1 'polypeptide(L)'
;MGPGFGLLAGPVLERVRGKDMETTGKKPMSWTRRVAGWLAGSPLTAPGRRLMEANFRDYHMPMGKAAKVMAGSWLILRDHADGLFPPSFEDQQKAYQGEIDYFASIPGAARERMIADHVVKPFWNSHSFGKYAADVARLMRVFEDLGVPPDGRLLELGCGCGWMAEFLAIRGHDVTGTTIASDDVGIGEKRVDALVARGLPRRLRFRVAPMETVDERVRDLGPFDATFVFEALHHAFDWRKSIQSASRTLKPGGWLVLANEPNLAHTFVSYRVGRLTNTHEIGMSGRALRAEMRSAGLGDIRVLQPQVDNRVTAHWVAGKRPSR
;
A
#
# COMPACT_ATOMS: atom_id res chain seq x y z
N MET A 1 31.47 -6.89 -12.14
CA MET A 1 31.70 -5.46 -12.40
C MET A 1 30.43 -4.92 -13.04
N GLY A 2 29.56 -4.29 -12.26
CA GLY A 2 28.32 -3.67 -12.73
C GLY A 2 28.53 -2.19 -12.99
N PRO A 3 27.88 -1.60 -14.00
CA PRO A 3 28.04 -0.19 -14.32
C PRO A 3 27.43 0.69 -13.24
N GLY A 4 28.20 1.66 -12.78
CA GLY A 4 27.81 2.64 -11.80
C GLY A 4 26.65 3.53 -12.30
N PHE A 5 25.63 3.69 -11.48
CA PHE A 5 24.56 4.65 -11.68
C PHE A 5 25.02 6.02 -11.16
N GLY A 6 25.45 6.88 -12.09
CA GLY A 6 25.71 8.27 -11.83
C GLY A 6 24.44 9.11 -11.92
N LEU A 7 24.25 9.90 -10.87
CA LEU A 7 23.61 11.23 -10.80
C LEU A 7 22.32 11.47 -11.61
N LEU A 8 21.19 11.44 -10.89
CA LEU A 8 20.07 12.35 -11.13
C LEU A 8 19.62 12.95 -9.79
N ALA A 9 20.39 13.89 -9.29
CA ALA A 9 19.97 14.81 -8.25
C ALA A 9 19.45 16.08 -8.95
N GLY A 10 18.17 16.12 -9.24
CA GLY A 10 17.45 17.31 -9.69
C GLY A 10 15.98 17.13 -9.36
N PRO A 11 15.23 18.01 -9.26
CA PRO A 11 14.66 19.12 -8.54
C PRO A 11 13.81 18.80 -7.30
N VAL A 12 13.94 17.66 -6.64
CA VAL A 12 13.16 17.32 -5.43
C VAL A 12 13.59 18.15 -4.20
N LEU A 13 14.80 18.67 -4.19
CA LEU A 13 15.35 19.41 -3.03
C LEU A 13 14.82 20.84 -2.88
N GLU A 14 14.32 21.48 -3.94
CA GLU A 14 13.81 22.86 -3.83
C GLU A 14 12.38 22.96 -3.30
N ARG A 15 11.55 21.91 -3.42
CA ARG A 15 10.17 21.94 -2.92
C ARG A 15 10.03 21.77 -1.40
N VAL A 16 11.09 21.39 -0.70
CA VAL A 16 11.07 21.20 0.77
C VAL A 16 11.50 22.46 1.52
N ARG A 17 12.06 23.46 0.84
CA ARG A 17 12.37 24.77 1.42
C ARG A 17 11.29 25.79 1.07
N GLY A 18 10.39 26.02 2.02
CA GLY A 18 9.70 27.29 2.19
C GLY A 18 8.61 27.61 1.17
N LYS A 19 7.36 27.32 1.50
CA LYS A 19 6.28 28.29 1.22
C LYS A 19 6.16 29.18 2.44
N ASP A 20 6.27 30.48 2.21
CA ASP A 20 6.05 31.54 3.18
C ASP A 20 4.70 31.33 3.87
N MET A 21 4.76 31.11 5.19
CA MET A 21 3.57 30.97 6.03
C MET A 21 3.03 32.37 6.33
N GLU A 22 1.93 32.72 5.72
CA GLU A 22 1.09 33.79 6.25
C GLU A 22 0.75 33.55 7.72
N THR A 23 0.99 34.54 8.53
CA THR A 23 0.81 34.55 9.99
C THR A 23 -0.67 34.58 10.34
N THR A 24 -1.34 33.43 10.32
CA THR A 24 -2.62 33.23 11.02
C THR A 24 -2.33 32.67 12.41
N GLY A 25 -2.95 33.22 13.45
CA GLY A 25 -2.73 33.01 14.87
C GLY A 25 -2.34 31.57 15.26
N LYS A 26 -1.07 31.34 15.54
CA LYS A 26 -0.51 30.04 15.91
C LYS A 26 -1.11 29.58 17.25
N LYS A 27 -1.90 28.51 17.25
CA LYS A 27 -2.25 27.79 18.48
C LYS A 27 -0.96 27.43 19.22
N PRO A 28 -0.92 27.57 20.56
CA PRO A 28 0.27 27.22 21.32
C PRO A 28 0.68 25.78 21.08
N MET A 29 1.97 25.56 20.79
CA MET A 29 2.51 24.24 20.51
C MET A 29 2.26 23.30 21.70
N SER A 30 1.68 22.11 21.45
CA SER A 30 1.38 21.13 22.49
C SER A 30 2.66 20.68 23.21
N TRP A 31 2.52 20.24 24.44
CA TRP A 31 3.65 19.70 25.21
C TRP A 31 4.33 18.53 24.48
N THR A 32 3.56 17.62 23.89
CA THR A 32 4.07 16.49 23.12
C THR A 32 4.96 16.91 21.95
N ARG A 33 4.56 17.95 21.23
CA ARG A 33 5.36 18.50 20.12
C ARG A 33 6.65 19.14 20.59
N ARG A 34 6.64 19.83 21.74
CA ARG A 34 7.86 20.39 22.34
C ARG A 34 8.84 19.31 22.76
N VAL A 35 8.37 18.24 23.41
CA VAL A 35 9.20 17.09 23.79
C VAL A 35 9.77 16.40 22.57
N ALA A 36 8.97 16.19 21.52
CA ALA A 36 9.44 15.59 20.27
C ALA A 36 10.53 16.43 19.60
N GLY A 37 10.39 17.76 19.58
CA GLY A 37 11.42 18.67 19.04
C GLY A 37 12.72 18.63 19.85
N TRP A 38 12.62 18.61 21.17
CA TRP A 38 13.79 18.47 22.04
C TRP A 38 14.50 17.12 21.79
N LEU A 39 13.75 16.01 21.70
CA LEU A 39 14.31 14.69 21.39
C LEU A 39 14.93 14.67 19.99
N ALA A 40 14.28 15.20 18.98
CA ALA A 40 14.80 15.23 17.60
C ALA A 40 16.11 16.04 17.48
N GLY A 41 16.27 17.08 18.32
CA GLY A 41 17.49 17.89 18.39
C GLY A 41 18.60 17.30 19.28
N SER A 42 18.31 16.27 20.05
CA SER A 42 19.24 15.72 21.04
C SER A 42 20.38 14.91 20.39
N PRO A 43 21.55 14.81 21.07
CA PRO A 43 22.65 13.95 20.63
C PRO A 43 22.24 12.46 20.52
N LEU A 44 21.26 12.01 21.30
CA LEU A 44 20.79 10.63 21.31
C LEU A 44 20.17 10.20 19.96
N THR A 45 19.54 11.13 19.25
CA THR A 45 18.91 10.86 17.95
C THR A 45 19.79 11.29 16.75
N ALA A 46 20.98 11.82 17.00
CA ALA A 46 21.92 12.25 15.95
C ALA A 46 22.26 11.16 14.92
N PRO A 47 22.42 9.86 15.28
CA PRO A 47 22.63 8.81 14.29
C PRO A 47 21.44 8.68 13.32
N GLY A 48 20.21 8.70 13.81
CA GLY A 48 18.99 8.65 13.00
C GLY A 48 18.89 9.84 12.04
N ARG A 49 19.23 11.05 12.54
CA ARG A 49 19.30 12.28 11.74
C ARG A 49 20.29 12.14 10.59
N ARG A 50 21.53 11.73 10.85
CA ARG A 50 22.56 11.56 9.82
C ARG A 50 22.15 10.54 8.74
N LEU A 51 21.55 9.43 9.16
CA LEU A 51 21.05 8.42 8.25
C LEU A 51 19.92 8.97 7.37
N MET A 52 19.00 9.75 7.94
CA MET A 52 17.91 10.34 7.18
C MET A 52 18.39 11.41 6.22
N GLU A 53 19.31 12.28 6.64
CA GLU A 53 19.94 13.27 5.78
C GLU A 53 20.71 12.63 4.61
N ALA A 54 21.40 11.51 4.85
CA ALA A 54 22.05 10.74 3.78
C ALA A 54 21.01 10.14 2.81
N ASN A 55 19.93 9.60 3.35
CA ASN A 55 18.89 9.00 2.53
C ASN A 55 18.07 10.03 1.72
N PHE A 56 17.94 11.26 2.17
CA PHE A 56 17.38 12.35 1.37
C PHE A 56 18.27 12.71 0.16
N ARG A 57 19.59 12.51 0.29
CA ARG A 57 20.54 12.71 -0.82
C ARG A 57 20.60 11.52 -1.77
N ASP A 58 20.46 10.31 -1.24
CA ASP A 58 20.46 9.07 -2.01
C ASP A 58 19.36 8.14 -1.50
N TYR A 59 18.23 8.13 -2.20
CA TYR A 59 17.09 7.28 -1.88
C TYR A 59 17.45 5.78 -1.89
N HIS A 60 18.34 5.38 -2.81
CA HIS A 60 18.73 3.98 -3.02
C HIS A 60 19.85 3.49 -2.12
N MET A 61 20.37 4.35 -1.22
CA MET A 61 21.43 3.93 -0.31
C MET A 61 21.02 2.68 0.48
N PRO A 62 21.87 1.64 0.54
CA PRO A 62 21.55 0.42 1.27
C PRO A 62 21.47 0.70 2.76
N MET A 63 20.36 0.32 3.39
CA MET A 63 20.13 0.47 4.81
C MET A 63 19.67 -0.85 5.42
N GLY A 64 20.36 -1.30 6.45
CA GLY A 64 19.89 -2.40 7.30
C GLY A 64 18.64 -2.03 8.12
N LYS A 65 17.92 -3.03 8.64
CA LYS A 65 16.66 -2.83 9.38
C LYS A 65 16.81 -1.86 10.56
N ALA A 66 17.88 -1.98 11.35
CA ALA A 66 18.14 -1.07 12.48
C ALA A 66 18.35 0.38 12.02
N ALA A 67 19.11 0.60 10.93
CA ALA A 67 19.32 1.92 10.36
C ALA A 67 18.01 2.54 9.86
N LYS A 68 17.15 1.76 9.22
CA LYS A 68 15.80 2.21 8.79
C LYS A 68 14.94 2.63 9.98
N VAL A 69 14.94 1.86 11.06
CA VAL A 69 14.21 2.19 12.30
C VAL A 69 14.76 3.47 12.93
N MET A 70 16.07 3.63 13.06
CA MET A 70 16.67 4.85 13.63
C MET A 70 16.34 6.09 12.80
N ALA A 71 16.50 6.01 11.48
CA ALA A 71 16.18 7.12 10.56
C ALA A 71 14.69 7.49 10.62
N GLY A 72 13.80 6.49 10.57
CA GLY A 72 12.35 6.70 10.62
C GLY A 72 11.89 7.23 11.97
N SER A 73 12.45 6.75 13.08
CA SER A 73 12.14 7.26 14.44
C SER A 73 12.51 8.73 14.58
N TRP A 74 13.70 9.11 14.13
CA TRP A 74 14.09 10.52 14.14
C TRP A 74 13.17 11.38 13.27
N LEU A 75 12.83 10.89 12.07
CA LEU A 75 11.95 11.61 11.16
C LEU A 75 10.56 11.82 11.76
N ILE A 76 9.99 10.79 12.38
CA ILE A 76 8.69 10.86 13.07
C ILE A 76 8.74 11.91 14.20
N LEU A 77 9.80 11.92 15.02
CA LEU A 77 9.96 12.91 16.10
C LEU A 77 10.03 14.34 15.54
N ARG A 78 10.83 14.57 14.49
CA ARG A 78 10.94 15.87 13.83
C ARG A 78 9.60 16.31 13.25
N ASP A 79 8.98 15.44 12.45
CA ASP A 79 7.74 15.78 11.76
C ASP A 79 6.56 15.91 12.74
N HIS A 80 6.58 15.19 13.88
CA HIS A 80 5.62 15.43 14.96
C HIS A 80 5.81 16.80 15.62
N ALA A 81 7.04 17.22 15.86
CA ALA A 81 7.35 18.55 16.38
C ALA A 81 6.86 19.65 15.42
N ASP A 82 7.06 19.46 14.13
CA ASP A 82 6.64 20.39 13.07
C ASP A 82 5.13 20.33 12.76
N GLY A 83 4.42 19.31 13.30
CA GLY A 83 2.97 19.11 13.06
C GLY A 83 2.68 18.44 11.74
N LEU A 84 3.65 17.76 11.15
CA LEU A 84 3.54 17.02 9.90
C LEU A 84 3.27 15.52 10.11
N PHE A 85 3.35 15.04 11.36
CA PHE A 85 3.05 13.65 11.71
C PHE A 85 1.93 13.60 12.75
N PRO A 86 0.91 12.69 12.60
CA PRO A 86 0.70 11.82 11.44
C PRO A 86 0.42 12.64 10.18
N PRO A 87 0.79 12.14 8.98
CA PRO A 87 0.52 12.85 7.74
C PRO A 87 -0.99 13.05 7.58
N SER A 88 -1.36 14.24 7.16
CA SER A 88 -2.72 14.58 6.81
C SER A 88 -2.72 15.27 5.45
N PHE A 89 -3.65 14.92 4.61
CA PHE A 89 -3.86 15.55 3.32
C PHE A 89 -5.16 16.35 3.37
N GLU A 90 -5.22 17.46 2.64
CA GLU A 90 -6.41 18.29 2.60
C GLU A 90 -7.57 17.62 1.86
N ASP A 91 -7.22 16.83 0.82
CA ASP A 91 -8.17 16.10 0.00
C ASP A 91 -7.56 14.80 -0.57
N GLN A 92 -8.43 13.95 -1.09
CA GLN A 92 -8.07 12.66 -1.66
C GLN A 92 -7.17 12.77 -2.89
N GLN A 93 -7.39 13.78 -3.74
CA GLN A 93 -6.59 13.96 -4.95
C GLN A 93 -5.13 14.26 -4.60
N LYS A 94 -4.90 15.15 -3.62
CA LYS A 94 -3.54 15.46 -3.15
C LYS A 94 -2.88 14.26 -2.48
N ALA A 95 -3.64 13.45 -1.75
CA ALA A 95 -3.13 12.24 -1.12
C ALA A 95 -2.62 11.23 -2.16
N TYR A 96 -3.33 11.10 -3.27
CA TYR A 96 -3.01 10.12 -4.31
C TYR A 96 -2.08 10.64 -5.40
N GLN A 97 -1.79 11.93 -5.44
CA GLN A 97 -1.00 12.51 -6.52
C GLN A 97 0.39 11.87 -6.63
N GLY A 98 1.03 11.57 -5.49
CA GLY A 98 2.33 10.88 -5.47
C GLY A 98 2.29 9.48 -6.04
N GLU A 99 1.21 8.74 -5.76
CA GLU A 99 1.01 7.38 -6.29
C GLU A 99 0.67 7.40 -7.79
N ILE A 100 -0.21 8.34 -8.21
CA ILE A 100 -0.63 8.47 -9.61
C ILE A 100 0.53 8.89 -10.49
N ASP A 101 1.34 9.84 -10.02
CA ASP A 101 2.45 10.40 -10.78
C ASP A 101 3.73 9.56 -10.65
N TYR A 102 3.70 8.46 -9.93
CA TYR A 102 4.90 7.68 -9.63
C TYR A 102 5.69 7.32 -10.89
N PHE A 103 5.05 6.70 -11.87
CA PHE A 103 5.70 6.39 -13.14
C PHE A 103 6.02 7.63 -13.98
N ALA A 104 5.15 8.63 -13.95
CA ALA A 104 5.35 9.88 -14.70
C ALA A 104 6.52 10.71 -14.15
N SER A 105 6.81 10.61 -12.85
CA SER A 105 7.92 11.29 -12.18
C SER A 105 9.30 10.70 -12.53
N ILE A 106 9.34 9.49 -13.10
CA ILE A 106 10.58 8.80 -13.45
C ILE A 106 10.96 9.13 -14.88
N PRO A 107 12.16 9.70 -15.16
CA PRO A 107 12.50 10.17 -16.50
C PRO A 107 12.93 9.04 -17.46
N GLY A 108 12.53 9.16 -18.73
CA GLY A 108 13.08 8.47 -19.90
C GLY A 108 13.31 6.96 -19.72
N ALA A 109 14.50 6.48 -20.04
CA ALA A 109 14.85 5.06 -20.00
C ALA A 109 14.71 4.37 -18.61
N ALA A 110 14.72 5.14 -17.53
CA ALA A 110 14.46 4.60 -16.19
C ALA A 110 12.98 4.25 -16.01
N ARG A 111 12.07 5.06 -16.54
CA ARG A 111 10.62 4.77 -16.56
C ARG A 111 10.32 3.52 -17.37
N GLU A 112 10.88 3.39 -18.56
CA GLU A 112 10.69 2.20 -19.40
C GLU A 112 11.15 0.92 -18.71
N ARG A 113 12.33 0.94 -18.06
CA ARG A 113 12.81 -0.20 -17.28
C ARG A 113 11.89 -0.53 -16.13
N MET A 114 11.40 0.45 -15.38
CA MET A 114 10.49 0.23 -14.27
C MET A 114 9.16 -0.34 -14.73
N ILE A 115 8.60 0.12 -15.83
CA ILE A 115 7.40 -0.46 -16.44
C ILE A 115 7.66 -1.91 -16.84
N ALA A 116 8.80 -2.20 -17.48
CA ALA A 116 9.20 -3.56 -17.84
C ALA A 116 9.32 -4.47 -16.60
N ASP A 117 9.91 -3.98 -15.52
CA ASP A 117 9.99 -4.70 -14.24
C ASP A 117 8.60 -4.99 -13.66
N HIS A 118 7.66 -4.05 -13.75
CA HIS A 118 6.28 -4.26 -13.28
C HIS A 118 5.51 -5.26 -14.15
N VAL A 119 5.77 -5.30 -15.45
CA VAL A 119 5.19 -6.32 -16.35
C VAL A 119 5.63 -7.73 -15.94
N VAL A 120 6.90 -7.91 -15.56
CA VAL A 120 7.43 -9.22 -15.16
C VAL A 120 7.27 -9.55 -13.67
N LYS A 121 6.70 -8.66 -12.85
CA LYS A 121 6.42 -8.96 -11.44
C LYS A 121 5.53 -10.22 -11.34
N PRO A 122 5.80 -11.21 -10.46
CA PRO A 122 6.80 -11.21 -9.39
C PRO A 122 8.16 -11.84 -9.75
N PHE A 123 8.47 -12.07 -11.01
CA PHE A 123 9.64 -12.82 -11.48
C PHE A 123 10.94 -12.02 -11.53
N TRP A 124 11.09 -10.96 -10.74
CA TRP A 124 12.27 -10.08 -10.76
C TRP A 124 13.59 -10.80 -10.41
N ASN A 125 13.54 -11.63 -9.37
CA ASN A 125 14.66 -12.46 -8.90
C ASN A 125 14.11 -13.57 -7.99
N SER A 126 14.95 -14.58 -7.70
CA SER A 126 14.54 -15.74 -6.92
C SER A 126 14.04 -15.41 -5.50
N HIS A 127 14.65 -14.43 -4.83
CA HIS A 127 14.25 -14.01 -3.49
C HIS A 127 12.86 -13.36 -3.48
N SER A 128 12.65 -12.39 -4.36
CA SER A 128 11.35 -11.72 -4.50
C SER A 128 10.27 -12.69 -4.95
N PHE A 129 10.57 -13.54 -5.95
CA PHE A 129 9.65 -14.56 -6.42
C PHE A 129 9.24 -15.52 -5.31
N GLY A 130 10.19 -16.02 -4.53
CA GLY A 130 9.91 -16.92 -3.41
C GLY A 130 8.95 -16.30 -2.38
N LYS A 131 9.16 -15.02 -2.03
CA LYS A 131 8.27 -14.27 -1.13
C LYS A 131 6.86 -14.17 -1.72
N TYR A 132 6.73 -13.65 -2.93
CA TYR A 132 5.44 -13.43 -3.57
C TYR A 132 4.69 -14.73 -3.86
N ALA A 133 5.38 -15.80 -4.26
CA ALA A 133 4.78 -17.12 -4.44
C ALA A 133 4.20 -17.67 -3.12
N ALA A 134 4.91 -17.49 -2.01
CA ALA A 134 4.41 -17.87 -0.69
C ALA A 134 3.16 -17.06 -0.29
N ASP A 135 3.11 -15.77 -0.60
CA ASP A 135 1.96 -14.90 -0.31
C ASP A 135 0.73 -15.28 -1.16
N VAL A 136 0.92 -15.58 -2.46
CA VAL A 136 -0.16 -16.12 -3.33
C VAL A 136 -0.68 -17.43 -2.78
N ALA A 137 0.20 -18.39 -2.48
CA ALA A 137 -0.18 -19.69 -1.95
C ALA A 137 -0.95 -19.58 -0.62
N ARG A 138 -0.60 -18.59 0.20
CA ARG A 138 -1.30 -18.29 1.44
C ARG A 138 -2.69 -17.72 1.18
N LEU A 139 -2.81 -16.74 0.29
CA LEU A 139 -4.09 -16.12 -0.03
C LEU A 139 -5.06 -17.15 -0.62
N MET A 140 -4.57 -18.02 -1.48
CA MET A 140 -5.36 -19.15 -2.02
C MET A 140 -5.89 -20.06 -0.90
N ARG A 141 -5.03 -20.48 0.04
CA ARG A 141 -5.49 -21.26 1.20
C ARG A 141 -6.51 -20.53 2.06
N VAL A 142 -6.31 -19.21 2.26
CA VAL A 142 -7.29 -18.39 3.00
C VAL A 142 -8.65 -18.43 2.30
N PHE A 143 -8.71 -18.29 1.00
CA PHE A 143 -9.97 -18.38 0.27
C PHE A 143 -10.60 -19.77 0.37
N GLU A 144 -9.81 -20.84 0.28
CA GLU A 144 -10.28 -22.21 0.47
C GLU A 144 -10.85 -22.42 1.90
N ASP A 145 -10.14 -22.00 2.93
CA ASP A 145 -10.54 -22.09 4.35
C ASP A 145 -11.79 -21.27 4.68
N LEU A 146 -12.02 -20.16 3.94
CA LEU A 146 -13.19 -19.33 4.07
C LEU A 146 -14.37 -19.83 3.23
N GLY A 147 -14.20 -20.86 2.41
CA GLY A 147 -15.23 -21.42 1.53
C GLY A 147 -15.55 -20.52 0.34
N VAL A 148 -14.59 -19.73 -0.14
CA VAL A 148 -14.75 -18.97 -1.39
C VAL A 148 -14.76 -19.98 -2.56
N PRO A 149 -15.76 -19.94 -3.48
CA PRO A 149 -15.83 -20.87 -4.60
C PRO A 149 -14.57 -20.85 -5.49
N PRO A 150 -14.12 -21.99 -6.02
CA PRO A 150 -12.93 -22.05 -6.88
C PRO A 150 -13.01 -21.19 -8.14
N ASP A 151 -14.22 -20.94 -8.63
CA ASP A 151 -14.55 -20.07 -9.76
C ASP A 151 -15.22 -18.76 -9.33
N GLY A 152 -15.12 -18.45 -8.01
CA GLY A 152 -15.74 -17.28 -7.38
C GLY A 152 -15.29 -15.96 -8.01
N ARG A 153 -16.17 -14.97 -7.89
CA ARG A 153 -15.89 -13.59 -8.34
C ARG A 153 -15.13 -12.85 -7.26
N LEU A 154 -13.93 -12.40 -7.59
CA LEU A 154 -13.03 -11.71 -6.67
C LEU A 154 -12.83 -10.26 -7.08
N LEU A 155 -12.71 -9.38 -6.08
CA LEU A 155 -12.33 -7.99 -6.26
C LEU A 155 -11.04 -7.72 -5.48
N GLU A 156 -9.98 -7.31 -6.19
CA GLU A 156 -8.74 -6.82 -5.59
C GLU A 156 -8.72 -5.30 -5.57
N LEU A 157 -8.48 -4.74 -4.38
CA LEU A 157 -8.34 -3.29 -4.17
C LEU A 157 -6.87 -2.93 -4.05
N GLY A 158 -6.43 -1.91 -4.78
CA GLY A 158 -5.03 -1.51 -4.81
C GLY A 158 -4.14 -2.56 -5.48
N CYS A 159 -4.63 -3.17 -6.58
CA CYS A 159 -3.94 -4.26 -7.26
C CYS A 159 -2.60 -3.86 -7.90
N GLY A 160 -2.29 -2.56 -7.99
CA GLY A 160 -1.15 -2.06 -8.76
C GLY A 160 -1.16 -2.65 -10.17
N CYS A 161 -0.05 -3.21 -10.61
CA CYS A 161 0.08 -3.84 -11.93
C CYS A 161 -0.63 -5.21 -12.09
N GLY A 162 -1.44 -5.65 -11.11
CA GLY A 162 -2.34 -6.81 -11.20
C GLY A 162 -1.69 -8.19 -11.16
N TRP A 163 -0.47 -8.31 -10.64
CA TRP A 163 0.25 -9.58 -10.60
C TRP A 163 -0.46 -10.65 -9.73
N MET A 164 -1.03 -10.24 -8.58
CA MET A 164 -1.78 -11.15 -7.69
C MET A 164 -3.09 -11.58 -8.35
N ALA A 165 -3.83 -10.63 -8.95
CA ALA A 165 -5.05 -10.88 -9.70
C ALA A 165 -4.82 -11.86 -10.86
N GLU A 166 -3.68 -11.78 -11.56
CA GLU A 166 -3.30 -12.70 -12.63
C GLU A 166 -3.21 -14.15 -12.12
N PHE A 167 -2.51 -14.40 -11.00
CA PHE A 167 -2.43 -15.75 -10.44
C PHE A 167 -3.78 -16.33 -10.04
N LEU A 168 -4.64 -15.49 -9.45
CA LEU A 168 -6.00 -15.90 -9.07
C LEU A 168 -6.87 -16.19 -10.29
N ALA A 169 -6.73 -15.43 -11.38
CA ALA A 169 -7.41 -15.69 -12.65
C ALA A 169 -6.91 -16.99 -13.31
N ILE A 170 -5.60 -17.26 -13.29
CA ILE A 170 -5.04 -18.55 -13.75
C ILE A 170 -5.58 -19.71 -12.90
N ARG A 171 -5.78 -19.51 -11.60
CA ARG A 171 -6.37 -20.50 -10.68
C ARG A 171 -7.84 -20.83 -11.05
N GLY A 172 -8.55 -19.92 -11.74
CA GLY A 172 -9.92 -20.11 -12.20
C GLY A 172 -10.94 -19.10 -11.72
N HIS A 173 -10.57 -18.18 -10.85
CA HIS A 173 -11.46 -17.11 -10.37
C HIS A 173 -11.77 -16.08 -11.46
N ASP A 174 -12.95 -15.44 -11.38
CA ASP A 174 -13.29 -14.25 -12.16
C ASP A 174 -12.85 -13.01 -11.38
N VAL A 175 -11.73 -12.38 -11.76
CA VAL A 175 -11.06 -11.37 -10.97
C VAL A 175 -11.21 -9.97 -11.57
N THR A 176 -11.59 -9.02 -10.73
CA THR A 176 -11.52 -7.60 -11.04
C THR A 176 -10.45 -6.96 -10.15
N GLY A 177 -9.43 -6.36 -10.76
CA GLY A 177 -8.43 -5.56 -10.06
C GLY A 177 -8.75 -4.08 -10.15
N THR A 178 -8.59 -3.34 -9.04
CA THR A 178 -8.75 -1.88 -9.02
C THR A 178 -7.51 -1.20 -8.50
N THR A 179 -7.14 -0.08 -9.11
CA THR A 179 -6.03 0.78 -8.72
C THR A 179 -6.38 2.24 -9.01
N ILE A 180 -5.64 3.19 -8.45
CA ILE A 180 -5.84 4.63 -8.71
C ILE A 180 -5.04 5.12 -9.92
N ALA A 181 -4.02 4.38 -10.36
CA ALA A 181 -3.13 4.76 -11.45
C ALA A 181 -3.55 4.11 -12.79
N SER A 182 -3.79 4.93 -13.80
CA SER A 182 -4.11 4.45 -15.15
C SER A 182 -2.95 3.69 -15.80
N ASP A 183 -1.71 4.06 -15.50
CA ASP A 183 -0.51 3.35 -15.98
C ASP A 183 -0.48 1.90 -15.49
N ASP A 184 -0.86 1.67 -14.23
CA ASP A 184 -0.99 0.31 -13.67
C ASP A 184 -2.07 -0.51 -14.36
N VAL A 185 -3.24 0.11 -14.67
CA VAL A 185 -4.27 -0.54 -15.47
C VAL A 185 -3.73 -0.94 -16.84
N GLY A 186 -2.97 -0.06 -17.50
CA GLY A 186 -2.33 -0.37 -18.78
C GLY A 186 -1.35 -1.55 -18.72
N ILE A 187 -0.62 -1.70 -17.61
CA ILE A 187 0.23 -2.88 -17.37
C ILE A 187 -0.65 -4.13 -17.12
N GLY A 188 -1.71 -3.99 -16.33
CA GLY A 188 -2.66 -5.05 -16.07
C GLY A 188 -3.31 -5.61 -17.34
N GLU A 189 -3.74 -4.75 -18.27
CA GLU A 189 -4.32 -5.18 -19.55
C GLU A 189 -3.30 -5.96 -20.40
N LYS A 190 -2.01 -5.61 -20.39
CA LYS A 190 -0.97 -6.42 -21.05
C LYS A 190 -0.87 -7.84 -20.46
N ARG A 191 -1.12 -8.02 -19.16
CA ARG A 191 -1.21 -9.34 -18.53
C ARG A 191 -2.43 -10.12 -19.02
N VAL A 192 -3.58 -9.44 -19.13
CA VAL A 192 -4.81 -10.05 -19.71
C VAL A 192 -4.54 -10.54 -21.13
N ASP A 193 -3.96 -9.69 -21.97
CA ASP A 193 -3.64 -10.05 -23.35
C ASP A 193 -2.66 -11.24 -23.43
N ALA A 194 -1.66 -11.28 -22.57
CA ALA A 194 -0.72 -12.41 -22.48
C ALA A 194 -1.41 -13.73 -22.07
N LEU A 195 -2.38 -13.69 -21.15
CA LEU A 195 -3.16 -14.86 -20.76
C LEU A 195 -4.04 -15.35 -21.92
N VAL A 196 -4.74 -14.44 -22.60
CA VAL A 196 -5.59 -14.75 -23.75
C VAL A 196 -4.75 -15.33 -24.90
N ALA A 197 -3.59 -14.77 -25.19
CA ALA A 197 -2.66 -15.28 -26.20
C ALA A 197 -2.17 -16.71 -25.89
N ARG A 198 -2.16 -17.11 -24.61
CA ARG A 198 -1.85 -18.48 -24.16
C ARG A 198 -3.05 -19.42 -24.15
N GLY A 199 -4.20 -18.97 -24.66
CA GLY A 199 -5.43 -19.77 -24.72
C GLY A 199 -6.22 -19.83 -23.41
N LEU A 200 -5.91 -19.00 -22.42
CA LEU A 200 -6.67 -18.94 -21.17
C LEU A 200 -7.91 -18.06 -21.33
N PRO A 201 -9.03 -18.39 -20.67
CA PRO A 201 -10.23 -17.57 -20.74
C PRO A 201 -10.00 -16.19 -20.11
N ARG A 202 -10.65 -15.15 -20.67
CA ARG A 202 -10.57 -13.78 -20.13
C ARG A 202 -11.37 -13.67 -18.83
N ARG A 203 -10.74 -14.05 -17.73
CA ARG A 203 -11.27 -13.98 -16.35
C ARG A 203 -10.65 -12.87 -15.51
N LEU A 204 -9.90 -11.98 -16.12
CA LEU A 204 -9.21 -10.87 -15.47
C LEU A 204 -9.58 -9.57 -16.16
N ARG A 205 -9.86 -8.54 -15.38
CA ARG A 205 -10.12 -7.18 -15.86
C ARG A 205 -9.63 -6.15 -14.85
N PHE A 206 -9.38 -4.94 -15.33
CA PHE A 206 -8.88 -3.86 -14.48
C PHE A 206 -9.75 -2.61 -14.60
N ARG A 207 -9.78 -1.80 -13.52
CA ARG A 207 -10.52 -0.54 -13.48
C ARG A 207 -9.81 0.49 -12.59
N VAL A 208 -9.79 1.74 -13.02
CA VAL A 208 -9.35 2.84 -12.16
C VAL A 208 -10.46 3.14 -11.15
N ALA A 209 -10.17 2.91 -9.87
CA ALA A 209 -11.08 3.17 -8.78
C ALA A 209 -10.34 3.41 -7.46
N PRO A 210 -10.58 4.54 -6.78
CA PRO A 210 -10.18 4.73 -5.39
C PRO A 210 -10.90 3.73 -4.49
N MET A 211 -10.20 3.23 -3.46
CA MET A 211 -10.77 2.25 -2.52
C MET A 211 -11.99 2.78 -1.77
N GLU A 212 -12.04 4.10 -1.48
CA GLU A 212 -13.11 4.77 -0.73
C GLU A 212 -14.46 4.79 -1.45
N THR A 213 -14.46 4.61 -2.77
CA THR A 213 -15.66 4.65 -3.63
C THR A 213 -15.74 3.46 -4.57
N VAL A 214 -15.04 2.38 -4.24
CA VAL A 214 -14.95 1.21 -5.12
C VAL A 214 -16.31 0.56 -5.37
N ASP A 215 -17.22 0.55 -4.39
CA ASP A 215 -18.57 0.01 -4.55
C ASP A 215 -19.40 0.72 -5.64
N GLU A 216 -19.19 2.02 -5.81
CA GLU A 216 -19.81 2.76 -6.91
C GLU A 216 -19.17 2.45 -8.25
N ARG A 217 -17.84 2.32 -8.27
CA ARG A 217 -17.04 2.14 -9.47
C ARG A 217 -17.14 0.74 -10.10
N VAL A 218 -17.47 -0.29 -9.28
CA VAL A 218 -17.59 -1.68 -9.75
C VAL A 218 -19.01 -2.24 -9.62
N ARG A 219 -20.00 -1.39 -9.43
CA ARG A 219 -21.40 -1.78 -9.23
C ARG A 219 -21.95 -2.69 -10.34
N ASP A 220 -21.54 -2.43 -11.56
CA ASP A 220 -21.89 -3.20 -12.76
C ASP A 220 -21.20 -4.57 -12.84
N LEU A 221 -20.14 -4.78 -12.03
CA LEU A 221 -19.34 -6.01 -12.02
C LEU A 221 -19.62 -6.90 -10.81
N GLY A 222 -20.27 -6.39 -9.77
CA GLY A 222 -20.58 -7.11 -8.53
C GLY A 222 -21.89 -7.89 -8.57
N PRO A 223 -22.34 -8.46 -7.46
CA PRO A 223 -21.56 -8.57 -6.21
C PRO A 223 -20.49 -9.67 -6.26
N PHE A 224 -19.52 -9.58 -5.31
CA PHE A 224 -18.36 -10.45 -5.26
C PHE A 224 -18.44 -11.49 -4.14
N ASP A 225 -17.85 -12.67 -4.35
CA ASP A 225 -17.68 -13.74 -3.37
C ASP A 225 -16.67 -13.35 -2.30
N ALA A 226 -15.58 -12.71 -2.73
CA ALA A 226 -14.64 -12.08 -1.84
C ALA A 226 -14.11 -10.76 -2.45
N THR A 227 -13.91 -9.80 -1.56
CA THR A 227 -13.14 -8.58 -1.83
C THR A 227 -11.90 -8.63 -0.96
N PHE A 228 -10.74 -8.34 -1.52
CA PHE A 228 -9.49 -8.37 -0.76
C PHE A 228 -8.59 -7.20 -1.06
N VAL A 229 -7.75 -6.90 -0.09
CA VAL A 229 -6.66 -5.93 -0.20
C VAL A 229 -5.39 -6.66 0.18
N PHE A 230 -4.35 -6.55 -0.64
CA PHE A 230 -3.05 -7.14 -0.36
C PHE A 230 -1.98 -6.05 -0.31
N GLU A 231 -1.47 -5.76 0.89
CA GLU A 231 -0.36 -4.80 1.09
C GLU A 231 -0.64 -3.42 0.42
N ALA A 232 -1.89 -2.92 0.56
CA ALA A 232 -2.32 -1.71 -0.12
C ALA A 232 -3.26 -0.79 0.69
N LEU A 233 -3.99 -1.28 1.70
CA LEU A 233 -4.95 -0.48 2.45
C LEU A 233 -4.29 0.69 3.20
N HIS A 234 -3.03 0.53 3.60
CA HIS A 234 -2.25 1.54 4.30
C HIS A 234 -1.86 2.74 3.42
N HIS A 235 -2.05 2.65 2.10
CA HIS A 235 -1.93 3.76 1.15
C HIS A 235 -3.25 4.54 0.98
N ALA A 236 -4.38 4.01 1.45
CA ALA A 236 -5.67 4.67 1.29
C ALA A 236 -5.72 6.02 2.04
N PHE A 237 -6.28 7.04 1.39
CA PHE A 237 -6.52 8.35 1.99
C PHE A 237 -7.40 8.24 3.24
N ASP A 238 -8.50 7.48 3.13
CA ASP A 238 -9.37 7.11 4.24
C ASP A 238 -9.62 5.59 4.24
N TRP A 239 -8.73 4.86 4.91
CA TRP A 239 -8.82 3.41 4.99
C TRP A 239 -10.12 2.91 5.65
N ARG A 240 -10.77 3.72 6.52
CA ARG A 240 -12.05 3.35 7.12
C ARG A 240 -13.16 3.38 6.10
N LYS A 241 -13.23 4.46 5.33
CA LYS A 241 -14.17 4.57 4.21
C LYS A 241 -13.91 3.49 3.16
N SER A 242 -12.65 3.12 2.95
CA SER A 242 -12.26 2.01 2.05
C SER A 242 -12.82 0.66 2.53
N ILE A 243 -12.73 0.34 3.82
CA ILE A 243 -13.33 -0.87 4.40
C ILE A 243 -14.86 -0.85 4.24
N GLN A 244 -15.50 0.28 4.48
CA GLN A 244 -16.95 0.44 4.32
C GLN A 244 -17.37 0.25 2.86
N SER A 245 -16.68 0.87 1.92
CA SER A 245 -16.92 0.72 0.49
C SER A 245 -16.69 -0.73 0.04
N ALA A 246 -15.58 -1.35 0.45
CA ALA A 246 -15.27 -2.75 0.18
C ALA A 246 -16.37 -3.71 0.70
N SER A 247 -16.90 -3.48 1.89
CA SER A 247 -17.94 -4.34 2.46
C SER A 247 -19.24 -4.32 1.63
N ARG A 248 -19.56 -3.20 0.98
CA ARG A 248 -20.75 -3.06 0.13
C ARG A 248 -20.63 -3.78 -1.21
N THR A 249 -19.40 -4.09 -1.67
CA THR A 249 -19.19 -4.84 -2.92
C THR A 249 -19.50 -6.34 -2.78
N LEU A 250 -19.53 -6.86 -1.55
CA LEU A 250 -19.71 -8.28 -1.28
C LEU A 250 -21.17 -8.72 -1.50
N LYS A 251 -21.35 -9.93 -1.92
CA LYS A 251 -22.65 -10.60 -1.81
C LYS A 251 -22.94 -11.01 -0.35
N PRO A 252 -24.21 -11.25 0.03
CA PRO A 252 -24.52 -11.87 1.33
C PRO A 252 -23.71 -13.16 1.51
N GLY A 253 -23.05 -13.31 2.65
CA GLY A 253 -22.13 -14.43 2.93
C GLY A 253 -20.72 -14.29 2.33
N GLY A 254 -20.44 -13.25 1.56
CA GLY A 254 -19.09 -12.98 1.01
C GLY A 254 -18.10 -12.46 2.05
N TRP A 255 -16.81 -12.48 1.71
CA TRP A 255 -15.73 -12.16 2.63
C TRP A 255 -14.92 -10.92 2.21
N LEU A 256 -14.65 -10.03 3.18
CA LEU A 256 -13.57 -9.04 3.04
C LEU A 256 -12.30 -9.61 3.68
N VAL A 257 -11.21 -9.66 2.91
CA VAL A 257 -9.90 -10.14 3.37
C VAL A 257 -8.89 -9.00 3.31
N LEU A 258 -8.34 -8.62 4.46
CA LEU A 258 -7.19 -7.71 4.56
C LEU A 258 -5.95 -8.56 4.75
N ALA A 259 -5.07 -8.55 3.75
CA ALA A 259 -3.93 -9.44 3.66
C ALA A 259 -2.62 -8.65 3.66
N ASN A 260 -1.69 -9.08 4.49
CA ASN A 260 -0.33 -8.54 4.59
C ASN A 260 -0.25 -7.03 4.92
N GLU A 261 -1.26 -6.47 5.59
CA GLU A 261 -1.25 -5.06 5.96
C GLU A 261 -0.26 -4.77 7.10
N PRO A 262 0.59 -3.73 6.98
CA PRO A 262 1.63 -3.46 7.97
C PRO A 262 1.05 -3.04 9.32
N ASN A 263 1.64 -3.52 10.42
CA ASN A 263 1.27 -3.08 11.76
C ASN A 263 1.91 -1.72 12.12
N LEU A 264 1.49 -1.13 13.25
CA LEU A 264 1.96 0.18 13.70
C LEU A 264 3.49 0.27 13.83
N ALA A 265 4.18 -0.82 14.20
CA ALA A 265 5.64 -0.81 14.33
C ALA A 265 6.33 -0.65 12.97
N HIS A 266 5.66 -1.06 11.88
CA HIS A 266 6.18 -0.85 10.53
C HIS A 266 6.32 0.63 10.18
N THR A 267 5.51 1.52 10.76
CA THR A 267 5.61 2.97 10.56
C THR A 267 7.02 3.51 10.80
N PHE A 268 7.75 2.97 11.78
CA PHE A 268 9.15 3.36 12.04
C PHE A 268 10.11 3.01 10.88
N VAL A 269 9.69 2.21 9.93
CA VAL A 269 10.48 1.84 8.75
C VAL A 269 9.93 2.51 7.49
N SER A 270 8.59 2.48 7.31
CA SER A 270 7.91 2.90 6.08
C SER A 270 7.69 4.40 5.98
N TYR A 271 7.45 5.10 7.09
CA TYR A 271 7.20 6.55 7.08
C TYR A 271 8.29 7.33 6.33
N ARG A 272 9.55 6.87 6.45
CA ARG A 272 10.68 7.41 5.70
C ARG A 272 10.46 7.31 4.18
N VAL A 273 9.95 6.17 3.71
CA VAL A 273 9.64 5.95 2.28
C VAL A 273 8.55 6.91 1.85
N GLY A 274 7.43 6.95 2.56
CA GLY A 274 6.33 7.87 2.26
C GLY A 274 6.78 9.33 2.15
N ARG A 275 7.68 9.77 3.05
CA ARG A 275 8.21 11.14 3.01
C ARG A 275 9.16 11.41 1.83
N LEU A 276 9.87 10.40 1.35
CA LEU A 276 10.76 10.52 0.20
C LEU A 276 10.03 10.43 -1.14
N THR A 277 8.94 9.65 -1.20
CA THR A 277 8.17 9.40 -2.42
C THR A 277 6.87 10.20 -2.50
N ASN A 278 6.54 10.97 -1.47
CA ASN A 278 5.27 11.69 -1.32
C ASN A 278 4.04 10.77 -1.37
N THR A 279 4.19 9.56 -0.77
CA THR A 279 3.13 8.57 -0.66
C THR A 279 2.65 8.43 0.79
N HIS A 280 1.52 7.74 0.99
CA HIS A 280 0.97 7.48 2.33
C HIS A 280 1.43 6.10 2.82
N GLU A 281 2.34 6.07 3.82
CA GLU A 281 2.99 4.87 4.31
C GLU A 281 2.93 4.79 5.84
N ILE A 282 1.78 4.39 6.38
CA ILE A 282 1.57 4.29 7.83
C ILE A 282 1.06 2.92 8.21
N GLY A 283 1.72 2.29 9.19
CA GLY A 283 1.26 1.02 9.75
C GLY A 283 -0.07 1.14 10.50
N MET A 284 -0.82 0.07 10.54
CA MET A 284 -2.20 0.03 11.01
C MET A 284 -2.34 -0.71 12.35
N SER A 285 -3.34 -0.33 13.13
CA SER A 285 -3.70 -1.05 14.35
C SER A 285 -4.65 -2.20 14.03
N GLY A 286 -4.26 -3.44 14.32
CA GLY A 286 -5.13 -4.61 14.14
C GLY A 286 -6.43 -4.54 14.94
N ARG A 287 -6.43 -3.85 16.10
CA ARG A 287 -7.65 -3.58 16.87
C ARG A 287 -8.57 -2.61 16.12
N ALA A 288 -8.00 -1.55 15.56
CA ALA A 288 -8.75 -0.55 14.81
C ALA A 288 -9.32 -1.14 13.50
N LEU A 289 -8.53 -1.95 12.77
CA LEU A 289 -9.00 -2.68 11.59
C LEU A 289 -10.24 -3.53 11.89
N ARG A 290 -10.16 -4.38 12.92
CA ARG A 290 -11.30 -5.23 13.31
C ARG A 290 -12.51 -4.43 13.82
N ALA A 291 -12.28 -3.31 14.48
CA ALA A 291 -13.37 -2.44 14.92
C ALA A 291 -14.09 -1.83 13.72
N GLU A 292 -13.34 -1.35 12.73
CA GLU A 292 -13.92 -0.76 11.52
C GLU A 292 -14.65 -1.81 10.65
N MET A 293 -14.11 -3.02 10.54
CA MET A 293 -14.81 -4.11 9.85
C MET A 293 -16.18 -4.39 10.47
N ARG A 294 -16.29 -4.38 11.82
CA ARG A 294 -17.59 -4.52 12.51
C ARG A 294 -18.50 -3.31 12.24
N SER A 295 -17.94 -2.11 12.28
CA SER A 295 -18.68 -0.87 11.96
C SER A 295 -19.24 -0.88 10.52
N ALA A 296 -18.51 -1.50 9.61
CA ALA A 296 -18.93 -1.71 8.22
C ALA A 296 -19.96 -2.85 8.04
N GLY A 297 -20.47 -3.41 9.14
CA GLY A 297 -21.50 -4.46 9.13
C GLY A 297 -20.97 -5.87 8.89
N LEU A 298 -19.66 -6.08 8.96
CA LEU A 298 -19.08 -7.42 8.84
C LEU A 298 -19.12 -8.17 10.19
N GLY A 299 -19.56 -9.42 10.13
CA GLY A 299 -19.50 -10.38 11.25
C GLY A 299 -18.39 -11.41 11.06
N ASP A 300 -18.34 -12.42 11.94
CA ASP A 300 -17.37 -13.53 11.86
C ASP A 300 -15.92 -13.05 11.57
N ILE A 301 -15.45 -12.07 12.38
CA ILE A 301 -14.12 -11.49 12.18
C ILE A 301 -13.06 -12.50 12.63
N ARG A 302 -12.27 -12.97 11.68
CA ARG A 302 -11.19 -13.94 11.89
C ARG A 302 -9.81 -13.28 11.76
N VAL A 303 -8.96 -13.50 12.75
CA VAL A 303 -7.52 -13.18 12.62
C VAL A 303 -6.85 -14.39 11.99
N LEU A 304 -6.41 -14.22 10.77
CA LEU A 304 -5.74 -15.27 10.00
C LEU A 304 -4.27 -15.26 10.43
N GLN A 305 -3.79 -16.33 11.07
CA GLN A 305 -2.42 -16.42 11.54
C GLN A 305 -1.46 -16.50 10.35
N PRO A 306 -0.61 -15.51 10.14
CA PRO A 306 0.47 -15.66 9.16
C PRO A 306 1.43 -16.72 9.69
N GLN A 307 1.67 -17.76 8.92
CA GLN A 307 2.57 -18.84 9.33
C GLN A 307 4.06 -18.47 9.29
N VAL A 308 4.42 -17.22 8.98
CA VAL A 308 5.77 -16.89 8.57
C VAL A 308 6.25 -15.56 9.08
N ASP A 309 7.44 -15.26 8.80
CA ASP A 309 8.43 -14.23 9.08
C ASP A 309 7.91 -12.80 9.34
N ASN A 310 6.68 -12.49 8.96
CA ASN A 310 6.06 -11.17 9.14
C ASN A 310 4.99 -11.10 10.25
N ARG A 311 4.92 -12.05 11.17
CA ARG A 311 3.93 -12.05 12.27
C ARG A 311 3.90 -10.77 13.08
N VAL A 312 5.05 -10.11 13.19
CA VAL A 312 5.19 -8.86 13.95
C VAL A 312 4.81 -7.64 13.10
N THR A 313 4.87 -7.74 11.78
CA THR A 313 4.78 -6.59 10.87
C THR A 313 3.55 -6.58 9.99
N ALA A 314 2.79 -7.67 9.90
CA ALA A 314 1.65 -7.78 9.00
C ALA A 314 0.38 -8.27 9.68
N HIS A 315 -0.77 -7.73 9.24
CA HIS A 315 -2.10 -8.19 9.61
C HIS A 315 -2.69 -9.02 8.47
N TRP A 316 -3.29 -10.16 8.85
CA TRP A 316 -4.16 -10.95 8.01
C TRP A 316 -5.48 -11.12 8.75
N VAL A 317 -6.55 -10.52 8.24
CA VAL A 317 -7.85 -10.48 8.89
C VAL A 317 -8.94 -10.66 7.86
N ALA A 318 -9.93 -11.50 8.15
CA ALA A 318 -11.12 -11.64 7.33
C ALA A 318 -12.38 -11.27 8.11
N GLY A 319 -13.39 -10.73 7.41
CA GLY A 319 -14.71 -10.47 7.98
C GLY A 319 -15.79 -10.85 6.98
N LYS A 320 -16.84 -11.50 7.43
CA LYS A 320 -17.94 -12.01 6.61
C LYS A 320 -19.09 -11.04 6.55
N ARG A 321 -19.61 -10.75 5.35
CA ARG A 321 -20.90 -10.07 5.22
C ARG A 321 -22.01 -11.04 5.69
N PRO A 322 -22.92 -10.63 6.57
CA PRO A 322 -24.04 -11.48 6.97
C PRO A 322 -24.84 -12.00 5.77
N SER A 323 -25.38 -13.21 5.91
CA SER A 323 -26.19 -13.84 4.83
C SER A 323 -27.61 -13.27 4.75
N ARG A 324 -28.02 -12.49 5.74
CA ARG A 324 -29.31 -11.78 5.80
C ARG A 324 -29.13 -10.38 6.34
#